data_706ed80c61dd1b617c33b748b5b4aad4
#
_entry.id   706ed80c61dd1b617c33b748b5b4aad4
#
_cell.length_a   1.000
_cell.length_b   1.000
_cell.length_c   1.000
_cell.angle_alpha   90.00
_cell.angle_beta   90.00
_cell.angle_gamma   90.00
#
_symmetry.space_group_name_H-M   'P 1'
#
loop_
_entity.id
_entity.type
_entity.pdbx_description
1 polymer ?
#
loop_
_entity_poly.entity_id
_entity_poly.type
_entity_poly.pdbx_seq_one_letter_code
_entity_poly.pdbx_strand_id
1 'polypeptide(L)'
;MMTPIEEDDMEDKVPLMAGQSSSGVRTDIKEAAFANHPDPWGKGYKELYCICALLYLNSTMAGFDGSLLGNINALPEFHRYFGLDQPGMETGLMFSSVQMGSMIGALFLWLADWKGRIFCIRTGSIGVILSVFLQANASDVHAFIIGRFTLGFFSTIACKGSTMFLIEVAPPKYRGTVAGMYNTLYYFGSLLATTSVVISQRAHPDTDLAWKLPIWYQTICPAIVAFGIMFVPESPRWLIANNHVEEARRIIVRFHANGDASHPIVDLEMSEMVEDLRASGGLMTVASYFDISGLFRTKGRRYRIFILVCMSWFGQFSGNNIMSYYLPQMVTDVGITSTDTKLILNGVYAIVGWIAAASGARLHDVFGRRKMLFGCTCGLVVCLSIITAAAGAYEHTHSQVMSGTLVIWIYIFGIVFALGYTSMQPIYPAEVMTNDMRAKGMALSSFTAGTAGFVNTAVAPIAMATYGYWFYAFFVLWDVLEAAVIYKYFVETKGRTLEELDEVFESPNPAVASVTKRKTRGA
;
A
#
# COMPACT_ATOMS: atom_id res chain seq x y z
N MET A 1 -24.86 -20.14 6.21
CA MET A 1 -25.53 -20.19 4.91
C MET A 1 -26.21 -18.84 4.75
N MET A 2 -25.68 -17.94 3.94
CA MET A 2 -26.36 -16.68 3.60
C MET A 2 -27.29 -17.00 2.43
N THR A 3 -28.57 -16.75 2.60
CA THR A 3 -29.54 -16.78 1.51
C THR A 3 -29.21 -15.68 0.50
N PRO A 4 -29.36 -15.93 -0.81
CA PRO A 4 -29.29 -14.88 -1.82
C PRO A 4 -30.32 -13.80 -1.46
N ILE A 5 -29.95 -12.53 -1.63
CA ILE A 5 -30.84 -11.40 -1.42
C ILE A 5 -32.00 -11.57 -2.43
N GLU A 6 -33.22 -11.77 -1.96
CA GLU A 6 -34.41 -11.70 -2.79
C GLU A 6 -34.55 -10.24 -3.29
N GLU A 7 -34.61 -10.06 -4.60
CA GLU A 7 -34.69 -8.74 -5.25
C GLU A 7 -35.86 -7.89 -4.75
N ASP A 8 -36.96 -8.52 -4.38
CA ASP A 8 -38.19 -7.86 -3.88
C ASP A 8 -38.01 -7.16 -2.52
N ASP A 9 -37.16 -7.66 -1.62
CA ASP A 9 -36.96 -7.10 -0.27
C ASP A 9 -36.14 -5.79 -0.27
N MET A 10 -35.40 -5.50 -1.33
CA MET A 10 -34.61 -4.26 -1.45
C MET A 10 -35.40 -3.12 -2.10
N GLU A 11 -36.40 -3.42 -2.94
CA GLU A 11 -37.20 -2.39 -3.61
C GLU A 11 -38.13 -1.65 -2.65
N ASP A 12 -38.67 -2.33 -1.63
CA ASP A 12 -39.58 -1.72 -0.65
C ASP A 12 -38.87 -0.84 0.40
N LYS A 13 -37.57 -1.02 0.63
CA LYS A 13 -36.84 -0.33 1.70
C LYS A 13 -36.02 0.87 1.24
N VAL A 14 -35.72 0.98 -0.04
CA VAL A 14 -35.24 2.18 -0.67
C VAL A 14 -36.36 2.69 -1.54
N PRO A 15 -36.93 3.89 -1.29
CA PRO A 15 -37.87 4.48 -2.22
C PRO A 15 -37.09 4.81 -3.49
N LEU A 16 -36.92 3.80 -4.31
CA LEU A 16 -36.49 3.95 -5.68
C LEU A 16 -37.56 4.83 -6.34
N MET A 17 -37.16 5.90 -6.91
CA MET A 17 -37.90 6.47 -8.03
C MET A 17 -37.82 5.42 -9.18
N ALA A 18 -38.40 4.26 -8.94
CA ALA A 18 -38.60 3.19 -9.89
C ALA A 18 -39.64 3.67 -10.88
N GLY A 19 -39.18 4.10 -12.03
CA GLY A 19 -40.08 4.34 -13.14
C GLY A 19 -39.85 5.60 -13.97
N GLN A 20 -38.81 6.37 -13.73
CA GLN A 20 -38.41 7.40 -14.70
C GLN A 20 -36.92 7.31 -15.01
N SER A 21 -36.60 6.49 -15.98
CA SER A 21 -35.34 6.49 -16.71
C SER A 21 -35.25 7.80 -17.50
N SER A 22 -34.82 8.88 -16.86
CA SER A 22 -34.37 10.05 -17.57
C SER A 22 -32.97 10.42 -17.08
N SER A 23 -31.99 10.25 -17.95
CA SER A 23 -30.61 10.73 -17.77
C SER A 23 -30.57 12.21 -17.33
N GLY A 24 -31.59 12.98 -17.61
CA GLY A 24 -31.75 14.38 -17.21
C GLY A 24 -31.94 14.58 -15.70
N VAL A 25 -32.86 13.85 -15.06
CA VAL A 25 -33.13 14.01 -13.61
C VAL A 25 -31.90 13.64 -12.76
N ARG A 26 -31.14 12.64 -13.21
CA ARG A 26 -29.91 12.22 -12.52
C ARG A 26 -28.77 13.24 -12.67
N THR A 27 -28.74 13.95 -13.80
CA THR A 27 -27.79 15.06 -14.03
C THR A 27 -28.12 16.24 -13.13
N ASP A 28 -29.40 16.60 -13.02
CA ASP A 28 -29.87 17.70 -12.18
C ASP A 28 -29.62 17.44 -10.69
N ILE A 29 -29.81 16.21 -10.21
CA ILE A 29 -29.49 15.81 -8.82
C ILE A 29 -27.98 15.86 -8.59
N LYS A 30 -27.17 15.40 -9.53
CA LYS A 30 -25.70 15.51 -9.44
C LYS A 30 -25.25 16.97 -9.40
N GLU A 31 -25.77 17.82 -10.27
CA GLU A 31 -25.46 19.26 -10.27
C GLU A 31 -25.90 19.94 -8.98
N ALA A 32 -27.09 19.64 -8.45
CA ALA A 32 -27.56 20.15 -7.17
C ALA A 32 -26.73 19.68 -5.98
N ALA A 33 -26.33 18.43 -5.95
CA ALA A 33 -25.46 17.86 -4.91
C ALA A 33 -24.04 18.44 -4.96
N PHE A 34 -23.53 18.77 -6.15
CA PHE A 34 -22.23 19.40 -6.33
C PHE A 34 -22.25 20.92 -6.15
N ALA A 35 -23.39 21.60 -6.36
CA ALA A 35 -23.54 23.04 -6.15
C ALA A 35 -23.59 23.40 -4.65
N ASN A 36 -24.25 22.57 -3.83
CA ASN A 36 -24.42 22.77 -2.40
C ASN A 36 -23.53 21.79 -1.62
N HIS A 37 -22.23 22.03 -1.57
CA HIS A 37 -21.37 21.18 -0.75
C HIS A 37 -21.57 21.43 0.73
N PRO A 38 -21.74 20.38 1.56
CA PRO A 38 -21.74 20.53 3.02
C PRO A 38 -20.44 21.15 3.52
N ASP A 39 -20.52 21.95 4.58
CA ASP A 39 -19.35 22.61 5.17
C ASP A 39 -18.28 21.59 5.58
N PRO A 40 -17.06 21.66 5.02
CA PRO A 40 -15.97 20.76 5.39
C PRO A 40 -15.51 20.88 6.85
N TRP A 41 -15.87 21.94 7.55
CA TRP A 41 -15.59 22.17 8.96
C TRP A 41 -16.78 21.83 9.87
N GLY A 42 -17.86 21.31 9.32
CA GLY A 42 -19.01 20.83 10.05
C GLY A 42 -18.69 19.68 11.00
N LYS A 43 -19.61 19.40 11.94
CA LYS A 43 -19.40 18.37 12.97
C LYS A 43 -19.16 16.98 12.37
N GLY A 44 -19.93 16.59 11.34
CA GLY A 44 -19.83 15.29 10.70
C GLY A 44 -18.45 15.10 10.01
N TYR A 45 -17.98 16.13 9.29
CA TYR A 45 -16.64 16.07 8.67
C TYR A 45 -15.50 16.01 9.69
N LYS A 46 -15.60 16.72 10.82
CA LYS A 46 -14.58 16.62 11.89
C LYS A 46 -14.51 15.22 12.47
N GLU A 47 -15.65 14.58 12.70
CA GLU A 47 -15.70 13.18 13.14
C GLU A 47 -15.09 12.25 12.08
N LEU A 48 -15.37 12.47 10.80
CA LEU A 48 -14.78 11.74 9.70
C LEU A 48 -13.26 11.92 9.64
N TYR A 49 -12.74 13.13 9.86
CA TYR A 49 -11.30 13.39 9.91
C TYR A 49 -10.63 12.66 11.06
N CYS A 50 -11.28 12.55 12.22
CA CYS A 50 -10.77 11.73 13.34
C CYS A 50 -10.71 10.24 12.97
N ILE A 51 -11.73 9.73 12.26
CA ILE A 51 -11.75 8.36 11.76
C ILE A 51 -10.61 8.14 10.75
N CYS A 52 -10.44 9.07 9.79
CA CYS A 52 -9.33 8.99 8.84
C CYS A 52 -7.96 9.01 9.53
N ALA A 53 -7.77 9.89 10.53
CA ALA A 53 -6.54 9.95 11.31
C ALA A 53 -6.27 8.63 12.06
N LEU A 54 -7.30 8.03 12.65
CA LEU A 54 -7.20 6.73 13.30
C LEU A 54 -6.76 5.63 12.32
N LEU A 55 -7.36 5.59 11.14
CA LEU A 55 -7.04 4.59 10.11
C LEU A 55 -5.62 4.81 9.54
N TYR A 56 -5.17 6.05 9.44
CA TYR A 56 -3.82 6.40 8.99
C TYR A 56 -2.73 5.84 9.91
N LEU A 57 -3.02 5.59 11.18
CA LEU A 57 -2.08 4.93 12.09
C LEU A 57 -1.72 3.50 11.64
N ASN A 58 -2.58 2.82 10.87
CA ASN A 58 -2.24 1.51 10.29
C ASN A 58 -1.18 1.62 9.18
N SER A 59 -1.19 2.70 8.40
CA SER A 59 -0.10 2.95 7.44
C SER A 59 1.21 3.31 8.15
N THR A 60 1.11 4.12 9.21
CA THR A 60 2.26 4.45 10.08
C THR A 60 2.83 3.19 10.73
N MET A 61 1.97 2.29 11.24
CA MET A 61 2.36 0.97 11.77
C MET A 61 3.13 0.16 10.72
N ALA A 62 2.59 0.04 9.49
CA ALA A 62 3.25 -0.72 8.43
C ALA A 62 4.62 -0.13 8.05
N GLY A 63 4.76 1.20 8.06
CA GLY A 63 6.04 1.87 7.83
C GLY A 63 7.04 1.66 8.97
N PHE A 64 6.56 1.67 10.21
CA PHE A 64 7.35 1.35 11.38
C PHE A 64 7.88 -0.08 11.31
N ASP A 65 6.99 -1.06 11.07
CA ASP A 65 7.31 -2.48 10.97
C ASP A 65 8.31 -2.78 9.85
N GLY A 66 8.11 -2.16 8.68
CA GLY A 66 8.96 -2.32 7.51
C GLY A 66 10.39 -1.82 7.72
N SER A 67 10.57 -0.73 8.47
CA SER A 67 11.89 -0.11 8.64
C SER A 67 12.60 -0.56 9.92
N LEU A 68 11.86 -1.04 10.92
CA LEU A 68 12.41 -1.37 12.23
C LEU A 68 13.50 -2.43 12.14
N LEU A 69 13.27 -3.52 11.41
CA LEU A 69 14.25 -4.62 11.35
C LEU A 69 15.56 -4.18 10.72
N GLY A 70 15.52 -3.34 9.67
CA GLY A 70 16.73 -2.78 9.05
C GLY A 70 17.56 -1.95 10.04
N ASN A 71 16.88 -1.16 10.88
CA ASN A 71 17.53 -0.36 11.93
C ASN A 71 18.09 -1.23 13.06
N ILE A 72 17.32 -2.22 13.55
CA ILE A 72 17.77 -3.13 14.62
C ILE A 72 18.94 -3.99 14.13
N ASN A 73 18.93 -4.42 12.87
CA ASN A 73 20.02 -5.18 12.27
C ASN A 73 21.34 -4.40 12.17
N ALA A 74 21.32 -3.07 12.37
CA ALA A 74 22.54 -2.26 12.46
C ALA A 74 23.17 -2.29 13.86
N LEU A 75 22.49 -2.86 14.87
CA LEU A 75 22.91 -2.87 16.27
C LEU A 75 23.75 -4.12 16.58
N PRO A 76 24.98 -3.97 17.13
CA PRO A 76 25.79 -5.10 17.55
C PRO A 76 25.13 -5.97 18.63
N GLU A 77 24.31 -5.36 19.52
CA GLU A 77 23.59 -6.04 20.61
C GLU A 77 22.60 -7.07 20.06
N PHE A 78 21.93 -6.76 18.94
CA PHE A 78 20.99 -7.66 18.27
C PHE A 78 21.72 -8.90 17.71
N HIS A 79 22.85 -8.68 17.04
CA HIS A 79 23.68 -9.77 16.50
C HIS A 79 24.24 -10.66 17.59
N ARG A 80 24.72 -10.05 18.70
CA ARG A 80 25.26 -10.79 19.85
C ARG A 80 24.18 -11.66 20.51
N TYR A 81 22.95 -11.13 20.65
CA TYR A 81 21.86 -11.85 21.31
C TYR A 81 21.44 -13.12 20.55
N PHE A 82 21.35 -13.02 19.22
CA PHE A 82 20.91 -14.13 18.38
C PHE A 82 22.07 -14.95 17.75
N GLY A 83 23.33 -14.60 18.02
CA GLY A 83 24.51 -15.31 17.47
C GLY A 83 24.65 -15.15 15.96
N LEU A 84 24.27 -14.00 15.41
CA LEU A 84 24.30 -13.72 13.97
C LEU A 84 25.64 -13.10 13.57
N ASP A 85 26.70 -13.91 13.47
CA ASP A 85 28.05 -13.40 13.21
C ASP A 85 28.25 -12.93 11.77
N GLN A 86 27.43 -13.42 10.82
CA GLN A 86 27.52 -13.04 9.40
C GLN A 86 26.13 -12.95 8.73
N PRO A 87 25.96 -12.05 7.73
CA PRO A 87 24.78 -12.06 6.89
C PRO A 87 24.61 -13.41 6.19
N GLY A 88 23.53 -14.11 6.46
CA GLY A 88 23.31 -15.46 5.95
C GLY A 88 21.83 -15.78 5.76
N MET A 89 21.53 -17.07 5.65
CA MET A 89 20.17 -17.57 5.42
C MET A 89 19.19 -17.15 6.54
N GLU A 90 19.65 -17.12 7.80
CA GLU A 90 18.82 -16.73 8.94
C GLU A 90 18.41 -15.27 8.86
N THR A 91 19.33 -14.37 8.53
CA THR A 91 19.04 -12.95 8.29
C THR A 91 18.04 -12.79 7.15
N GLY A 92 18.23 -13.51 6.04
CA GLY A 92 17.30 -13.51 4.92
C GLY A 92 15.89 -13.98 5.31
N LEU A 93 15.79 -15.04 6.12
CA LEU A 93 14.52 -15.54 6.63
C LEU A 93 13.86 -14.55 7.59
N MET A 94 14.62 -13.87 8.46
CA MET A 94 14.10 -12.82 9.34
C MET A 94 13.45 -11.68 8.55
N PHE A 95 14.10 -11.18 7.51
CA PHE A 95 13.57 -10.10 6.67
C PHE A 95 12.37 -10.56 5.83
N SER A 96 12.45 -11.76 5.24
CA SER A 96 11.42 -12.26 4.33
C SER A 96 10.18 -12.82 5.03
N SER A 97 10.27 -13.19 6.31
CA SER A 97 9.16 -13.79 7.07
C SER A 97 7.93 -12.88 7.13
N VAL A 98 8.10 -11.56 7.25
CA VAL A 98 6.99 -10.59 7.20
C VAL A 98 6.30 -10.62 5.83
N GLN A 99 7.06 -10.68 4.75
CA GLN A 99 6.50 -10.74 3.39
C GLN A 99 5.74 -12.05 3.17
N MET A 100 6.25 -13.17 3.69
CA MET A 100 5.57 -14.46 3.66
C MET A 100 4.26 -14.41 4.48
N GLY A 101 4.29 -13.81 5.66
CA GLY A 101 3.09 -13.57 6.47
C GLY A 101 2.06 -12.70 5.73
N SER A 102 2.53 -11.63 5.08
CA SER A 102 1.67 -10.72 4.29
C SER A 102 1.03 -11.43 3.08
N MET A 103 1.77 -12.27 2.39
CA MET A 103 1.28 -13.07 1.27
C MET A 103 0.14 -14.00 1.72
N ILE A 104 0.33 -14.71 2.83
CA ILE A 104 -0.70 -15.59 3.39
C ILE A 104 -1.88 -14.77 3.93
N GLY A 105 -1.63 -13.65 4.61
CA GLY A 105 -2.67 -12.72 5.09
C GLY A 105 -3.57 -12.20 3.98
N ALA A 106 -3.02 -11.99 2.78
CA ALA A 106 -3.80 -11.57 1.62
C ALA A 106 -4.87 -12.59 1.20
N LEU A 107 -4.66 -13.89 1.44
CA LEU A 107 -5.64 -14.93 1.16
C LEU A 107 -6.86 -14.87 2.11
N PHE A 108 -6.78 -14.16 3.21
CA PHE A 108 -7.84 -14.02 4.21
C PHE A 108 -8.63 -12.71 4.11
N LEU A 109 -8.38 -11.88 3.08
CA LEU A 109 -9.07 -10.60 2.93
C LEU A 109 -10.58 -10.72 2.68
N TRP A 110 -11.08 -11.90 2.29
CA TRP A 110 -12.52 -12.20 2.24
C TRP A 110 -13.23 -12.04 3.59
N LEU A 111 -12.49 -12.11 4.70
CA LEU A 111 -13.02 -11.84 6.04
C LEU A 111 -13.64 -10.45 6.15
N ALA A 112 -13.12 -9.46 5.39
CA ALA A 112 -13.65 -8.11 5.38
C ALA A 112 -15.07 -8.04 4.80
N ASP A 113 -15.39 -8.87 3.83
CA ASP A 113 -16.74 -8.96 3.27
C ASP A 113 -17.66 -9.79 4.16
N TRP A 114 -17.13 -10.85 4.79
CA TRP A 114 -17.92 -11.73 5.63
C TRP A 114 -18.28 -11.14 6.99
N LYS A 115 -17.31 -10.59 7.72
CA LYS A 115 -17.47 -10.11 9.12
C LYS A 115 -17.47 -8.59 9.26
N GLY A 116 -17.18 -7.87 8.18
CA GLY A 116 -17.07 -6.42 8.16
C GLY A 116 -15.63 -5.91 8.23
N ARG A 117 -15.48 -4.66 7.87
CA ARG A 117 -14.17 -3.99 7.81
C ARG A 117 -13.60 -3.71 9.19
N ILE A 118 -14.47 -3.29 10.11
CA ILE A 118 -14.12 -3.03 11.52
C ILE A 118 -13.57 -4.28 12.19
N PHE A 119 -14.19 -5.44 11.92
CA PHE A 119 -13.71 -6.73 12.44
C PHE A 119 -12.27 -7.02 11.98
N CYS A 120 -11.96 -6.84 10.70
CA CYS A 120 -10.62 -7.07 10.16
C CYS A 120 -9.59 -6.11 10.77
N ILE A 121 -9.92 -4.81 10.88
CA ILE A 121 -9.03 -3.80 11.46
C ILE A 121 -8.73 -4.14 12.93
N ARG A 122 -9.76 -4.46 13.70
CA ARG A 122 -9.63 -4.78 15.13
C ARG A 122 -8.83 -6.07 15.36
N THR A 123 -9.22 -7.15 14.70
CA THR A 123 -8.54 -8.45 14.86
C THR A 123 -7.12 -8.43 14.35
N GLY A 124 -6.87 -7.73 13.23
CA GLY A 124 -5.55 -7.50 12.69
C GLY A 124 -4.67 -6.71 13.68
N SER A 125 -5.18 -5.59 14.22
CA SER A 125 -4.42 -4.78 15.18
C SER A 125 -4.11 -5.54 16.49
N ILE A 126 -5.05 -6.30 17.02
CA ILE A 126 -4.81 -7.16 18.20
C ILE A 126 -3.77 -8.23 17.85
N GLY A 127 -3.87 -8.87 16.68
CA GLY A 127 -2.89 -9.85 16.23
C GLY A 127 -1.49 -9.28 16.08
N VAL A 128 -1.34 -8.02 15.62
CA VAL A 128 -0.05 -7.32 15.60
C VAL A 128 0.52 -7.15 17.01
N ILE A 129 -0.29 -6.74 17.99
CA ILE A 129 0.16 -6.60 19.39
C ILE A 129 0.68 -7.94 19.93
N LEU A 130 -0.04 -9.04 19.68
CA LEU A 130 0.39 -10.38 20.08
C LEU A 130 1.69 -10.79 19.38
N SER A 131 1.83 -10.45 18.11
CA SER A 131 3.04 -10.73 17.33
C SER A 131 4.26 -9.96 17.86
N VAL A 132 4.07 -8.71 18.28
CA VAL A 132 5.11 -7.91 18.92
C VAL A 132 5.52 -8.53 20.25
N PHE A 133 4.57 -8.99 21.06
CA PHE A 133 4.86 -9.71 22.31
C PHE A 133 5.74 -10.95 22.05
N LEU A 134 5.44 -11.73 21.02
CA LEU A 134 6.25 -12.89 20.62
C LEU A 134 7.67 -12.49 20.23
N GLN A 135 7.83 -11.41 19.44
CA GLN A 135 9.15 -10.93 18.98
C GLN A 135 10.00 -10.40 20.15
N ALA A 136 9.41 -9.56 21.01
CA ALA A 136 10.14 -8.92 22.11
C ALA A 136 10.63 -9.92 23.17
N ASN A 137 9.93 -11.06 23.31
CA ASN A 137 10.27 -12.12 24.26
C ASN A 137 10.91 -13.35 23.59
N ALA A 138 11.30 -13.24 22.31
CA ALA A 138 11.92 -14.34 21.60
C ALA A 138 13.29 -14.69 22.25
N SER A 139 13.49 -15.96 22.60
CA SER A 139 14.74 -16.49 23.15
C SER A 139 15.71 -16.96 22.06
N ASP A 140 15.20 -17.24 20.87
CA ASP A 140 15.96 -17.73 19.72
C ASP A 140 15.49 -17.12 18.41
N VAL A 141 16.29 -17.30 17.35
CA VAL A 141 16.01 -16.77 15.99
C VAL A 141 14.69 -17.31 15.44
N HIS A 142 14.35 -18.57 15.68
CA HIS A 142 13.14 -19.20 15.12
C HIS A 142 11.87 -18.61 15.75
N ALA A 143 11.87 -18.40 17.07
CA ALA A 143 10.77 -17.74 17.75
C ALA A 143 10.57 -16.29 17.24
N PHE A 144 11.69 -15.58 17.00
CA PHE A 144 11.65 -14.25 16.41
C PHE A 144 11.06 -14.27 14.98
N ILE A 145 11.48 -15.21 14.13
CA ILE A 145 10.96 -15.40 12.77
C ILE A 145 9.45 -15.69 12.78
N ILE A 146 8.98 -16.54 13.70
CA ILE A 146 7.54 -16.82 13.85
C ILE A 146 6.79 -15.54 14.24
N GLY A 147 7.33 -14.76 15.18
CA GLY A 147 6.76 -13.46 15.55
C GLY A 147 6.70 -12.48 14.38
N ARG A 148 7.73 -12.46 13.54
CA ARG A 148 7.76 -11.64 12.31
C ARG A 148 6.75 -12.10 11.25
N PHE A 149 6.62 -13.41 11.07
CA PHE A 149 5.62 -13.99 10.18
C PHE A 149 4.19 -13.63 10.61
N THR A 150 3.86 -13.84 11.89
CA THR A 150 2.54 -13.49 12.43
C THR A 150 2.27 -11.99 12.37
N LEU A 151 3.30 -11.15 12.56
CA LEU A 151 3.22 -9.71 12.37
C LEU A 151 2.78 -9.37 10.93
N GLY A 152 3.45 -9.92 9.91
CA GLY A 152 3.12 -9.69 8.51
C GLY A 152 1.70 -10.14 8.16
N PHE A 153 1.27 -11.28 8.69
CA PHE A 153 -0.08 -11.81 8.51
C PHE A 153 -1.15 -10.85 9.03
N PHE A 154 -1.08 -10.48 10.30
CA PHE A 154 -2.07 -9.63 10.94
C PHE A 154 -2.00 -8.16 10.48
N SER A 155 -0.80 -7.64 10.24
CA SER A 155 -0.60 -6.30 9.69
C SER A 155 -1.26 -6.15 8.31
N THR A 156 -1.17 -7.17 7.45
CA THR A 156 -1.84 -7.15 6.15
C THR A 156 -3.36 -7.09 6.29
N ILE A 157 -3.95 -7.87 7.18
CA ILE A 157 -5.40 -7.85 7.43
C ILE A 157 -5.84 -6.48 7.95
N ALA A 158 -5.12 -5.89 8.91
CA ALA A 158 -5.41 -4.57 9.47
C ALA A 158 -5.28 -3.46 8.42
N CYS A 159 -4.17 -3.41 7.68
CA CYS A 159 -3.89 -2.35 6.71
C CYS A 159 -4.83 -2.40 5.51
N LYS A 160 -5.12 -3.59 4.97
CA LYS A 160 -6.05 -3.73 3.84
C LYS A 160 -7.48 -3.47 4.26
N GLY A 161 -7.91 -3.95 5.44
CA GLY A 161 -9.20 -3.58 6.03
C GLY A 161 -9.36 -2.07 6.18
N SER A 162 -8.32 -1.38 6.67
CA SER A 162 -8.31 0.08 6.84
C SER A 162 -8.39 0.81 5.50
N THR A 163 -7.65 0.37 4.49
CA THR A 163 -7.69 0.98 3.16
C THR A 163 -9.06 0.81 2.50
N MET A 164 -9.68 -0.37 2.61
CA MET A 164 -11.03 -0.62 2.12
C MET A 164 -12.05 0.27 2.81
N PHE A 165 -12.04 0.28 4.14
CA PHE A 165 -12.95 1.11 4.94
C PHE A 165 -12.79 2.60 4.63
N LEU A 166 -11.55 3.09 4.53
CA LEU A 166 -11.24 4.49 4.24
C LEU A 166 -11.83 4.96 2.91
N ILE A 167 -11.73 4.14 1.86
CA ILE A 167 -12.28 4.43 0.52
C ILE A 167 -13.82 4.39 0.54
N GLU A 168 -14.42 3.52 1.35
CA GLU A 168 -15.87 3.35 1.44
C GLU A 168 -16.54 4.45 2.28
N VAL A 169 -15.84 5.00 3.27
CA VAL A 169 -16.34 6.06 4.17
C VAL A 169 -15.97 7.47 3.67
N ALA A 170 -14.95 7.61 2.81
CA ALA A 170 -14.57 8.91 2.28
C ALA A 170 -15.57 9.44 1.25
N PRO A 171 -16.01 10.73 1.36
CA PRO A 171 -16.85 11.35 0.34
C PRO A 171 -16.23 11.28 -1.04
N PRO A 172 -16.99 11.05 -2.12
CA PRO A 172 -16.47 10.82 -3.47
C PRO A 172 -15.48 11.87 -3.94
N LYS A 173 -15.73 13.15 -3.62
CA LYS A 173 -14.86 14.28 -3.97
C LYS A 173 -13.44 14.17 -3.40
N TYR A 174 -13.28 13.65 -2.19
CA TYR A 174 -12.02 13.62 -1.45
C TYR A 174 -11.38 12.22 -1.40
N ARG A 175 -12.06 11.20 -1.90
CA ARG A 175 -11.65 9.78 -1.84
C ARG A 175 -10.22 9.55 -2.33
N GLY A 176 -9.87 10.13 -3.49
CA GLY A 176 -8.52 10.00 -4.05
C GLY A 176 -7.42 10.63 -3.19
N THR A 177 -7.68 11.82 -2.66
CA THR A 177 -6.74 12.53 -1.77
C THR A 177 -6.55 11.78 -0.46
N VAL A 178 -7.64 11.30 0.13
CA VAL A 178 -7.62 10.54 1.40
C VAL A 178 -6.87 9.23 1.24
N ALA A 179 -7.12 8.49 0.16
CA ALA A 179 -6.40 7.25 -0.16
C ALA A 179 -4.92 7.49 -0.48
N GLY A 180 -4.60 8.57 -1.19
CA GLY A 180 -3.22 8.96 -1.50
C GLY A 180 -2.42 9.32 -0.24
N MET A 181 -3.02 10.08 0.68
CA MET A 181 -2.38 10.42 1.95
C MET A 181 -2.10 9.21 2.83
N TYR A 182 -2.99 8.20 2.83
CA TYR A 182 -2.77 6.97 3.59
C TYR A 182 -1.39 6.37 3.31
N ASN A 183 -1.03 6.21 2.06
CA ASN A 183 0.22 5.54 1.70
C ASN A 183 1.48 6.38 1.98
N THR A 184 1.38 7.71 2.01
CA THR A 184 2.53 8.58 2.33
C THR A 184 2.97 8.46 3.79
N LEU A 185 2.05 8.14 4.71
CA LEU A 185 2.34 7.98 6.14
C LEU A 185 3.18 6.74 6.47
N TYR A 186 3.41 5.85 5.52
CA TYR A 186 4.41 4.79 5.62
C TYR A 186 5.80 5.37 5.96
N TYR A 187 6.23 6.42 5.27
CA TYR A 187 7.53 7.06 5.56
C TYR A 187 7.57 7.75 6.93
N PHE A 188 6.45 8.27 7.40
CA PHE A 188 6.35 8.80 8.76
C PHE A 188 6.57 7.69 9.80
N GLY A 189 5.97 6.51 9.59
CA GLY A 189 6.23 5.33 10.41
C GLY A 189 7.70 4.89 10.38
N SER A 190 8.32 4.90 9.20
CA SER A 190 9.75 4.61 9.03
C SER A 190 10.65 5.57 9.83
N LEU A 191 10.32 6.87 9.82
CA LEU A 191 11.02 7.87 10.63
C LEU A 191 10.88 7.61 12.12
N LEU A 192 9.66 7.28 12.59
CA LEU A 192 9.42 6.93 14.00
C LEU A 192 10.21 5.68 14.42
N ALA A 193 10.29 4.67 13.57
CA ALA A 193 11.07 3.47 13.82
C ALA A 193 12.56 3.80 14.00
N THR A 194 13.13 4.55 13.08
CA THR A 194 14.53 4.96 13.14
C THR A 194 14.81 5.79 14.41
N THR A 195 13.95 6.78 14.69
CA THR A 195 14.08 7.64 15.87
C THR A 195 14.01 6.81 17.17
N SER A 196 13.10 5.83 17.23
CA SER A 196 12.94 4.95 18.39
C SER A 196 14.20 4.12 18.66
N VAL A 197 14.84 3.61 17.60
CA VAL A 197 16.10 2.84 17.72
C VAL A 197 17.25 3.73 18.18
N VAL A 198 17.38 4.94 17.62
CA VAL A 198 18.41 5.93 18.03
C VAL A 198 18.27 6.27 19.52
N ILE A 199 17.05 6.58 19.97
CA ILE A 199 16.78 6.93 21.38
C ILE A 199 17.08 5.74 22.28
N SER A 200 16.62 4.55 21.90
CA SER A 200 16.79 3.33 22.72
C SER A 200 18.26 2.93 22.85
N GLN A 201 19.02 2.97 21.75
CA GLN A 201 20.43 2.65 21.74
C GLN A 201 21.26 3.63 22.58
N ARG A 202 20.96 4.94 22.53
CA ARG A 202 21.64 5.96 23.34
C ARG A 202 21.28 5.88 24.82
N ALA A 203 20.03 5.51 25.14
CA ALA A 203 19.59 5.38 26.53
C ALA A 203 20.09 4.09 27.19
N HIS A 204 20.29 3.03 26.43
CA HIS A 204 20.63 1.70 26.92
C HIS A 204 21.75 1.06 26.09
N PRO A 205 22.95 1.69 26.01
CA PRO A 205 24.07 1.12 25.27
C PRO A 205 24.48 -0.23 25.85
N ASP A 206 24.92 -1.14 24.99
CA ASP A 206 25.42 -2.49 25.32
C ASP A 206 24.42 -3.40 26.07
N THR A 207 23.15 -3.09 26.04
CA THR A 207 22.08 -3.92 26.65
C THR A 207 21.05 -4.39 25.63
N ASP A 208 20.38 -5.50 25.92
CA ASP A 208 19.28 -6.01 25.06
C ASP A 208 18.12 -5.02 24.93
N LEU A 209 17.99 -4.06 25.85
CA LEU A 209 16.96 -3.04 25.76
C LEU A 209 17.12 -2.13 24.54
N ALA A 210 18.34 -1.98 24.02
CA ALA A 210 18.61 -1.19 22.84
C ALA A 210 17.74 -1.61 21.64
N TRP A 211 17.51 -2.91 21.45
CA TRP A 211 16.68 -3.43 20.34
C TRP A 211 15.28 -3.88 20.79
N LYS A 212 15.09 -4.30 22.05
CA LYS A 212 13.79 -4.75 22.57
C LYS A 212 12.79 -3.60 22.72
N LEU A 213 13.22 -2.42 23.22
CA LEU A 213 12.33 -1.27 23.39
C LEU A 213 11.71 -0.78 22.09
N PRO A 214 12.44 -0.59 20.96
CA PRO A 214 11.84 -0.26 19.68
C PRO A 214 10.80 -1.27 19.21
N ILE A 215 10.99 -2.57 19.49
CA ILE A 215 9.99 -3.60 19.20
C ILE A 215 8.73 -3.36 20.05
N TRP A 216 8.85 -3.08 21.34
CA TRP A 216 7.69 -2.76 22.18
C TRP A 216 6.95 -1.50 21.69
N TYR A 217 7.63 -0.49 21.17
CA TYR A 217 7.00 0.71 20.62
C TYR A 217 6.12 0.42 19.40
N GLN A 218 6.32 -0.70 18.70
CA GLN A 218 5.41 -1.17 17.65
C GLN A 218 3.97 -1.35 18.15
N THR A 219 3.75 -1.59 19.43
CA THR A 219 2.40 -1.79 19.99
C THR A 219 1.58 -0.52 20.03
N ILE A 220 2.18 0.66 20.00
CA ILE A 220 1.51 1.95 20.24
C ILE A 220 0.42 2.20 19.20
N CYS A 221 0.77 2.19 17.91
CA CYS A 221 -0.20 2.44 16.83
C CYS A 221 -1.34 1.42 16.81
N PRO A 222 -1.08 0.09 16.81
CA PRO A 222 -2.15 -0.89 16.78
C PRO A 222 -3.00 -0.89 18.06
N ALA A 223 -2.46 -0.52 19.23
CA ALA A 223 -3.25 -0.39 20.45
C ALA A 223 -4.25 0.79 20.36
N ILE A 224 -3.80 1.95 19.86
CA ILE A 224 -4.67 3.10 19.62
C ILE A 224 -5.75 2.74 18.60
N VAL A 225 -5.40 2.04 17.51
CA VAL A 225 -6.36 1.61 16.49
C VAL A 225 -7.34 0.58 17.07
N ALA A 226 -6.86 -0.47 17.75
CA ALA A 226 -7.71 -1.52 18.31
C ALA A 226 -8.74 -0.96 19.29
N PHE A 227 -8.36 0.04 20.09
CA PHE A 227 -9.27 0.73 21.01
C PHE A 227 -10.18 1.71 20.26
N GLY A 228 -9.63 2.58 19.42
CA GLY A 228 -10.39 3.64 18.74
C GLY A 228 -11.42 3.12 17.76
N ILE A 229 -11.13 2.01 17.08
CA ILE A 229 -12.02 1.41 16.09
C ILE A 229 -13.32 0.85 16.71
N MET A 230 -13.36 0.63 18.02
CA MET A 230 -14.57 0.20 18.72
C MET A 230 -15.68 1.25 18.72
N PHE A 231 -15.33 2.52 18.52
CA PHE A 231 -16.26 3.65 18.49
C PHE A 231 -16.64 4.09 17.08
N VAL A 232 -16.09 3.43 16.07
CA VAL A 232 -16.33 3.73 14.65
C VAL A 232 -17.45 2.83 14.13
N PRO A 233 -18.47 3.38 13.42
CA PRO A 233 -19.51 2.58 12.80
C PRO A 233 -18.96 1.78 11.61
N GLU A 234 -19.65 0.70 11.23
CA GLU A 234 -19.24 -0.15 10.10
C GLU A 234 -19.43 0.57 8.75
N SER A 235 -18.81 0.06 7.69
CA SER A 235 -18.88 0.65 6.35
C SER A 235 -20.32 0.71 5.83
N PRO A 236 -20.77 1.87 5.27
CA PRO A 236 -22.07 1.98 4.63
C PRO A 236 -22.30 0.94 3.52
N ARG A 237 -21.29 0.66 2.70
CA ARG A 237 -21.39 -0.36 1.65
C ARG A 237 -21.59 -1.76 2.21
N TRP A 238 -20.91 -2.11 3.28
CA TRP A 238 -21.07 -3.40 3.94
C TRP A 238 -22.46 -3.53 4.59
N LEU A 239 -22.94 -2.45 5.21
CA LEU A 239 -24.27 -2.42 5.82
C LEU A 239 -25.38 -2.61 4.78
N ILE A 240 -25.32 -1.92 3.64
CA ILE A 240 -26.28 -2.06 2.55
C ILE A 240 -26.27 -3.52 2.05
N ALA A 241 -25.09 -4.10 1.84
CA ALA A 241 -24.94 -5.45 1.34
C ALA A 241 -25.43 -6.53 2.34
N ASN A 242 -25.51 -6.20 3.62
CA ASN A 242 -26.08 -7.06 4.67
C ASN A 242 -27.51 -6.64 5.07
N ASN A 243 -28.20 -5.89 4.23
CA ASN A 243 -29.61 -5.47 4.41
C ASN A 243 -29.87 -4.49 5.58
N HIS A 244 -28.82 -3.78 6.05
CA HIS A 244 -28.89 -2.73 7.08
C HIS A 244 -28.95 -1.33 6.46
N VAL A 245 -29.87 -1.11 5.51
CA VAL A 245 -29.94 0.10 4.67
C VAL A 245 -30.16 1.37 5.49
N GLU A 246 -31.02 1.34 6.51
CA GLU A 246 -31.32 2.48 7.37
C GLU A 246 -30.09 2.91 8.20
N GLU A 247 -29.29 1.97 8.65
CA GLU A 247 -28.08 2.29 9.39
C GLU A 247 -27.02 2.91 8.46
N ALA A 248 -26.86 2.39 7.25
CA ALA A 248 -26.01 2.98 6.23
C ALA A 248 -26.42 4.41 5.90
N ARG A 249 -27.74 4.67 5.74
CA ARG A 249 -28.26 6.03 5.51
C ARG A 249 -27.90 6.98 6.65
N ARG A 250 -28.06 6.55 7.90
CA ARG A 250 -27.69 7.37 9.08
C ARG A 250 -26.22 7.75 9.08
N ILE A 251 -25.34 6.85 8.67
CA ILE A 251 -23.89 7.09 8.60
C ILE A 251 -23.58 8.14 7.53
N ILE A 252 -24.19 8.02 6.33
CA ILE A 252 -24.00 8.99 5.25
C ILE A 252 -24.54 10.36 5.65
N VAL A 253 -25.74 10.43 6.23
CA VAL A 253 -26.31 11.68 6.77
C VAL A 253 -25.35 12.33 7.77
N ARG A 254 -24.81 11.54 8.71
CA ARG A 254 -23.92 12.05 9.76
C ARG A 254 -22.61 12.60 9.20
N PHE A 255 -21.96 11.85 8.31
CA PHE A 255 -20.59 12.18 7.88
C PHE A 255 -20.54 12.99 6.60
N HIS A 256 -21.46 12.79 5.64
CA HIS A 256 -21.38 13.44 4.34
C HIS A 256 -22.33 14.64 4.21
N ALA A 257 -23.39 14.69 5.03
CA ALA A 257 -24.35 15.79 5.03
C ALA A 257 -24.40 16.59 6.35
N ASN A 258 -23.43 16.42 7.26
CA ASN A 258 -23.36 17.08 8.58
C ASN A 258 -24.65 16.93 9.43
N GLY A 259 -25.42 15.86 9.22
CA GLY A 259 -26.67 15.57 9.93
C GLY A 259 -27.94 16.03 9.20
N ASP A 260 -27.84 16.62 8.02
CA ASP A 260 -29.01 17.01 7.21
C ASP A 260 -29.48 15.80 6.37
N ALA A 261 -30.58 15.18 6.79
CA ALA A 261 -31.15 14.02 6.09
C ALA A 261 -31.83 14.38 4.76
N SER A 262 -32.12 15.67 4.53
CA SER A 262 -32.76 16.17 3.31
C SER A 262 -31.78 16.57 2.22
N HIS A 263 -30.46 16.52 2.50
CA HIS A 263 -29.45 16.93 1.55
C HIS A 263 -29.37 15.98 0.35
N PRO A 264 -29.38 16.48 -0.91
CA PRO A 264 -29.43 15.65 -2.12
C PRO A 264 -28.28 14.64 -2.24
N ILE A 265 -27.14 14.91 -1.60
CA ILE A 265 -25.97 14.02 -1.61
C ILE A 265 -26.27 12.65 -0.98
N VAL A 266 -27.18 12.60 0.00
CA VAL A 266 -27.52 11.36 0.71
C VAL A 266 -28.20 10.37 -0.22
N ASP A 267 -29.23 10.80 -0.94
CA ASP A 267 -29.98 9.94 -1.84
C ASP A 267 -29.15 9.58 -3.08
N LEU A 268 -28.31 10.48 -3.55
CA LEU A 268 -27.37 10.23 -4.65
C LEU A 268 -26.38 9.12 -4.26
N GLU A 269 -25.67 9.25 -3.14
CA GLU A 269 -24.67 8.27 -2.71
C GLU A 269 -25.30 6.90 -2.36
N MET A 270 -26.48 6.91 -1.71
CA MET A 270 -27.21 5.67 -1.45
C MET A 270 -27.57 4.93 -2.74
N SER A 271 -28.10 5.65 -3.74
CA SER A 271 -28.46 5.05 -5.03
C SER A 271 -27.24 4.52 -5.79
N GLU A 272 -26.12 5.26 -5.78
CA GLU A 272 -24.86 4.82 -6.40
C GLU A 272 -24.28 3.56 -5.70
N MET A 273 -24.31 3.49 -4.37
CA MET A 273 -23.83 2.32 -3.63
C MET A 273 -24.68 1.07 -3.89
N VAL A 274 -26.00 1.22 -3.94
CA VAL A 274 -26.92 0.09 -4.24
C VAL A 274 -26.71 -0.40 -5.67
N GLU A 275 -26.57 0.51 -6.63
CA GLU A 275 -26.31 0.15 -8.03
C GLU A 275 -24.96 -0.56 -8.21
N ASP A 276 -23.90 -0.04 -7.58
CA ASP A 276 -22.57 -0.66 -7.57
C ASP A 276 -22.60 -2.09 -6.99
N LEU A 277 -23.36 -2.30 -5.90
CA LEU A 277 -23.49 -3.62 -5.28
C LEU A 277 -24.29 -4.60 -6.16
N ARG A 278 -25.36 -4.13 -6.82
CA ARG A 278 -26.11 -4.95 -7.81
C ARG A 278 -25.21 -5.34 -8.99
N ALA A 279 -24.46 -4.37 -9.54
CA ALA A 279 -23.55 -4.61 -10.65
C ALA A 279 -22.40 -5.57 -10.32
N SER A 280 -21.90 -5.53 -9.06
CA SER A 280 -20.84 -6.41 -8.59
C SER A 280 -21.30 -7.79 -8.10
N GLY A 281 -22.60 -8.04 -8.05
CA GLY A 281 -23.16 -9.31 -7.55
C GLY A 281 -23.13 -9.45 -6.03
N GLY A 282 -23.06 -8.35 -5.29
CA GLY A 282 -23.05 -8.31 -3.82
C GLY A 282 -21.68 -8.52 -3.20
N LEU A 283 -21.64 -8.88 -1.90
CA LEU A 283 -20.41 -9.18 -1.19
C LEU A 283 -19.81 -10.53 -1.63
N MET A 284 -18.48 -10.61 -1.60
CA MET A 284 -17.78 -11.83 -1.96
C MET A 284 -17.98 -12.94 -0.92
N THR A 285 -18.44 -14.10 -1.36
CA THR A 285 -18.40 -15.33 -0.59
C THR A 285 -17.01 -15.95 -0.65
N VAL A 286 -16.68 -16.84 0.30
CA VAL A 286 -15.39 -17.57 0.31
C VAL A 286 -15.15 -18.29 -1.02
N ALA A 287 -16.14 -19.00 -1.54
CA ALA A 287 -16.04 -19.70 -2.82
C ALA A 287 -15.82 -18.74 -3.99
N SER A 288 -16.56 -17.62 -4.01
CA SER A 288 -16.38 -16.57 -5.03
C SER A 288 -15.01 -15.91 -4.95
N TYR A 289 -14.44 -15.72 -3.75
CA TYR A 289 -13.12 -15.11 -3.58
C TYR A 289 -12.01 -15.92 -4.24
N PHE A 290 -12.03 -17.25 -4.07
CA PHE A 290 -11.03 -18.15 -4.68
C PHE A 290 -11.32 -18.50 -6.15
N ASP A 291 -12.50 -18.17 -6.66
CA ASP A 291 -12.79 -18.30 -8.09
C ASP A 291 -12.17 -17.14 -8.87
N ILE A 292 -10.96 -17.37 -9.35
CA ILE A 292 -10.22 -16.41 -10.19
C ILE A 292 -10.51 -16.57 -11.68
N SER A 293 -11.33 -17.53 -12.10
CA SER A 293 -11.60 -17.85 -13.51
C SER A 293 -12.16 -16.62 -14.26
N GLY A 294 -13.03 -15.85 -13.59
CA GLY A 294 -13.60 -14.63 -14.11
C GLY A 294 -12.57 -13.55 -14.49
N LEU A 295 -11.39 -13.54 -13.84
CA LEU A 295 -10.32 -12.59 -14.12
C LEU A 295 -9.65 -12.82 -15.49
N PHE A 296 -9.73 -14.05 -16.01
CA PHE A 296 -9.04 -14.45 -17.24
C PHE A 296 -9.97 -14.70 -18.44
N ARG A 297 -11.27 -14.40 -18.31
CA ARG A 297 -12.31 -14.79 -19.27
C ARG A 297 -12.15 -14.11 -20.63
N THR A 298 -11.77 -12.82 -20.70
CA THR A 298 -11.61 -12.06 -21.95
C THR A 298 -10.18 -11.61 -22.17
N LYS A 299 -9.84 -11.21 -23.42
CA LYS A 299 -8.51 -10.66 -23.74
C LYS A 299 -8.21 -9.39 -22.93
N GLY A 300 -9.19 -8.49 -22.83
CA GLY A 300 -9.05 -7.25 -22.05
C GLY A 300 -8.81 -7.52 -20.57
N ARG A 301 -9.54 -8.49 -19.97
CA ARG A 301 -9.34 -8.89 -18.57
C ARG A 301 -7.95 -9.48 -18.33
N ARG A 302 -7.48 -10.37 -19.21
CA ARG A 302 -6.10 -10.92 -19.12
C ARG A 302 -5.05 -9.83 -19.23
N TYR A 303 -5.24 -8.85 -20.09
CA TYR A 303 -4.32 -7.73 -20.22
C TYR A 303 -4.28 -6.86 -18.96
N ARG A 304 -5.41 -6.59 -18.32
CA ARG A 304 -5.49 -5.87 -17.04
C ARG A 304 -4.76 -6.62 -15.93
N ILE A 305 -4.98 -7.94 -15.82
CA ILE A 305 -4.27 -8.79 -14.84
C ILE A 305 -2.77 -8.81 -15.11
N PHE A 306 -2.34 -8.88 -16.36
CA PHE A 306 -0.92 -8.81 -16.71
C PHE A 306 -0.29 -7.50 -16.21
N ILE A 307 -0.91 -6.34 -16.46
CA ILE A 307 -0.41 -5.05 -15.98
C ILE A 307 -0.39 -5.00 -14.44
N LEU A 308 -1.45 -5.50 -13.80
CA LEU A 308 -1.57 -5.55 -12.34
C LEU A 308 -0.43 -6.37 -11.72
N VAL A 309 -0.18 -7.57 -12.26
CA VAL A 309 0.91 -8.45 -11.80
C VAL A 309 2.27 -7.77 -12.01
N CYS A 310 2.50 -7.19 -13.21
CA CYS A 310 3.73 -6.45 -13.48
C CYS A 310 3.93 -5.29 -12.49
N MET A 311 2.91 -4.45 -12.27
CA MET A 311 3.03 -3.32 -11.35
C MET A 311 3.31 -3.75 -9.91
N SER A 312 2.64 -4.81 -9.45
CA SER A 312 2.82 -5.37 -8.11
C SER A 312 4.21 -5.98 -7.91
N TRP A 313 4.73 -6.64 -8.95
CA TRP A 313 6.07 -7.24 -8.95
C TRP A 313 7.15 -6.15 -8.99
N PHE A 314 7.06 -5.21 -9.92
CA PHE A 314 8.03 -4.13 -10.13
C PHE A 314 8.17 -3.26 -8.89
N GLY A 315 7.06 -2.91 -8.23
CA GLY A 315 7.08 -2.15 -6.99
C GLY A 315 7.87 -2.79 -5.84
N GLN A 316 8.11 -4.09 -5.89
CA GLN A 316 8.86 -4.82 -4.86
C GLN A 316 10.24 -5.30 -5.35
N PHE A 317 10.47 -5.37 -6.65
CA PHE A 317 11.64 -6.03 -7.21
C PHE A 317 12.60 -5.09 -7.97
N SER A 318 12.33 -3.79 -8.04
CA SER A 318 13.22 -2.78 -8.66
C SER A 318 14.31 -2.24 -7.74
N GLY A 319 14.80 -3.04 -6.79
CA GLY A 319 15.92 -2.70 -5.90
C GLY A 319 15.57 -1.92 -4.64
N ASN A 320 14.34 -1.37 -4.52
CA ASN A 320 13.98 -0.54 -3.36
C ASN A 320 14.06 -1.28 -2.02
N ASN A 321 13.64 -2.54 -1.97
CA ASN A 321 13.69 -3.32 -0.73
C ASN A 321 15.14 -3.50 -0.23
N ILE A 322 16.10 -3.66 -1.16
CA ILE A 322 17.51 -3.76 -0.82
C ILE A 322 18.01 -2.43 -0.27
N MET A 323 17.73 -1.33 -0.95
CA MET A 323 18.15 0.00 -0.51
C MET A 323 17.54 0.38 0.84
N SER A 324 16.29 -0.04 1.13
CA SER A 324 15.61 0.31 2.38
C SER A 324 16.02 -0.59 3.55
N TYR A 325 16.11 -1.91 3.34
CA TYR A 325 16.36 -2.86 4.44
C TYR A 325 17.85 -3.03 4.73
N TYR A 326 18.69 -2.95 3.70
CA TYR A 326 20.13 -3.20 3.81
C TYR A 326 20.97 -1.92 3.70
N LEU A 327 20.35 -0.72 3.73
CA LEU A 327 21.08 0.56 3.74
C LEU A 327 22.19 0.61 4.80
N PRO A 328 21.95 0.20 6.07
CA PRO A 328 23.01 0.19 7.06
C PRO A 328 24.19 -0.73 6.69
N GLN A 329 23.92 -1.87 6.05
CA GLN A 329 24.95 -2.78 5.57
C GLN A 329 25.73 -2.17 4.40
N MET A 330 25.04 -1.64 3.39
CA MET A 330 25.67 -0.98 2.24
C MET A 330 26.59 0.18 2.66
N VAL A 331 26.17 0.95 3.67
CA VAL A 331 26.96 2.05 4.24
C VAL A 331 28.17 1.53 5.01
N THR A 332 28.06 0.34 5.64
CA THR A 332 29.18 -0.33 6.30
C THR A 332 30.21 -0.80 5.28
N ASP A 333 29.75 -1.41 4.20
CA ASP A 333 30.62 -1.96 3.13
C ASP A 333 31.49 -0.89 2.47
N VAL A 334 31.06 0.38 2.53
CA VAL A 334 31.85 1.52 2.05
C VAL A 334 32.58 2.29 3.15
N GLY A 335 32.83 1.66 4.30
CA GLY A 335 33.72 2.15 5.36
C GLY A 335 33.07 3.04 6.42
N ILE A 336 31.75 3.26 6.40
CA ILE A 336 31.05 4.01 7.46
C ILE A 336 30.59 3.01 8.54
N THR A 337 31.37 2.90 9.61
CA THR A 337 31.15 1.89 10.67
C THR A 337 30.33 2.40 11.85
N SER A 338 30.24 3.72 12.06
CA SER A 338 29.49 4.33 13.17
C SER A 338 28.00 3.99 13.11
N THR A 339 27.48 3.33 14.15
CA THR A 339 26.04 2.98 14.27
C THR A 339 25.16 4.23 14.26
N ASP A 340 25.54 5.28 14.99
CA ASP A 340 24.80 6.55 15.00
C ASP A 340 24.67 7.13 13.60
N THR A 341 25.76 7.14 12.83
CA THR A 341 25.76 7.67 11.46
C THR A 341 24.84 6.87 10.55
N LYS A 342 24.86 5.53 10.65
CA LYS A 342 23.98 4.66 9.85
C LYS A 342 22.51 4.91 10.14
N LEU A 343 22.14 5.04 11.42
CA LEU A 343 20.78 5.31 11.85
C LEU A 343 20.32 6.72 11.41
N ILE A 344 21.16 7.74 11.55
CA ILE A 344 20.85 9.11 11.08
C ILE A 344 20.64 9.11 9.56
N LEU A 345 21.51 8.44 8.80
CA LEU A 345 21.34 8.31 7.36
C LEU A 345 19.99 7.66 7.02
N ASN A 346 19.61 6.57 7.70
CA ASN A 346 18.32 5.93 7.46
C ASN A 346 17.12 6.86 7.79
N GLY A 347 17.21 7.65 8.86
CA GLY A 347 16.20 8.66 9.20
C GLY A 347 16.07 9.76 8.14
N VAL A 348 17.19 10.27 7.63
CA VAL A 348 17.19 11.26 6.54
C VAL A 348 16.60 10.66 5.26
N TYR A 349 16.93 9.38 4.94
CA TYR A 349 16.34 8.66 3.81
C TYR A 349 14.80 8.62 3.91
N ALA A 350 14.25 8.34 5.09
CA ALA A 350 12.82 8.32 5.31
C ALA A 350 12.16 9.70 5.11
N ILE A 351 12.78 10.79 5.60
CA ILE A 351 12.26 12.15 5.44
C ILE A 351 12.23 12.55 3.96
N VAL A 352 13.34 12.34 3.27
CA VAL A 352 13.47 12.70 1.85
C VAL A 352 12.50 11.86 1.00
N GLY A 353 12.37 10.56 1.30
CA GLY A 353 11.40 9.67 0.69
C GLY A 353 9.96 10.13 0.90
N TRP A 354 9.62 10.63 2.10
CA TRP A 354 8.27 11.14 2.38
C TRP A 354 7.93 12.37 1.53
N ILE A 355 8.83 13.35 1.46
CA ILE A 355 8.65 14.55 0.64
C ILE A 355 8.50 14.16 -0.85
N ALA A 356 9.34 13.23 -1.32
CA ALA A 356 9.29 12.74 -2.69
C ALA A 356 7.97 12.01 -3.00
N ALA A 357 7.51 11.11 -2.11
CA ALA A 357 6.25 10.39 -2.30
C ALA A 357 5.03 11.31 -2.34
N ALA A 358 4.98 12.30 -1.44
CA ALA A 358 3.91 13.31 -1.42
C ALA A 358 3.90 14.16 -2.70
N SER A 359 5.06 14.53 -3.20
CA SER A 359 5.22 15.24 -4.47
C SER A 359 4.84 14.36 -5.66
N GLY A 360 5.23 13.08 -5.64
CA GLY A 360 4.95 12.10 -6.66
C GLY A 360 3.46 11.90 -6.88
N ALA A 361 2.67 11.79 -5.82
CA ALA A 361 1.23 11.64 -5.90
C ALA A 361 0.58 12.75 -6.76
N ARG A 362 1.04 14.00 -6.60
CA ARG A 362 0.54 15.13 -7.40
C ARG A 362 1.09 15.16 -8.82
N LEU A 363 2.36 14.82 -8.99
CA LEU A 363 3.02 14.82 -10.31
C LEU A 363 2.42 13.78 -11.26
N HIS A 364 1.97 12.64 -10.75
CA HIS A 364 1.26 11.63 -11.55
C HIS A 364 -0.04 12.17 -12.14
N ASP A 365 -0.76 13.05 -11.44
CA ASP A 365 -1.95 13.71 -11.97
C ASP A 365 -1.60 14.76 -13.05
N VAL A 366 -0.43 15.39 -12.93
CA VAL A 366 0.02 16.43 -13.88
C VAL A 366 0.62 15.81 -15.15
N PHE A 367 1.53 14.85 -15.03
CA PHE A 367 2.27 14.28 -16.17
C PHE A 367 1.65 13.02 -16.76
N GLY A 368 0.82 12.32 -15.99
CA GLY A 368 0.23 11.01 -16.35
C GLY A 368 1.00 9.84 -15.75
N ARG A 369 0.26 8.75 -15.52
CA ARG A 369 0.77 7.59 -14.78
C ARG A 369 1.87 6.86 -15.54
N ARG A 370 1.60 6.54 -16.82
CA ARG A 370 2.54 5.80 -17.68
C ARG A 370 3.85 6.55 -17.89
N LYS A 371 3.77 7.87 -18.15
CA LYS A 371 4.97 8.69 -18.40
C LYS A 371 5.84 8.80 -17.16
N MET A 372 5.23 9.02 -16.00
CA MET A 372 5.94 9.11 -14.73
C MET A 372 6.60 7.78 -14.37
N LEU A 373 5.85 6.65 -14.43
CA LEU A 373 6.42 5.32 -14.16
C LEU A 373 7.61 5.02 -15.08
N PHE A 374 7.46 5.23 -16.38
CA PHE A 374 8.53 5.02 -17.34
C PHE A 374 9.76 5.90 -17.07
N GLY A 375 9.55 7.20 -16.86
CA GLY A 375 10.63 8.14 -16.60
C GLY A 375 11.37 7.83 -15.29
N CYS A 376 10.63 7.49 -14.23
CA CYS A 376 11.23 7.11 -12.96
C CYS A 376 11.99 5.79 -13.08
N THR A 377 11.47 4.77 -13.77
CA THR A 377 12.18 3.49 -13.99
C THR A 377 13.49 3.72 -14.78
N CYS A 378 13.47 4.55 -15.81
CA CYS A 378 14.71 4.94 -16.49
C CYS A 378 15.69 5.67 -15.55
N GLY A 379 15.18 6.51 -14.65
CA GLY A 379 15.97 7.15 -13.60
C GLY A 379 16.59 6.14 -12.64
N LEU A 380 15.84 5.09 -12.23
CA LEU A 380 16.36 4.01 -11.40
C LEU A 380 17.51 3.25 -12.09
N VAL A 381 17.39 2.96 -13.39
CA VAL A 381 18.47 2.34 -14.19
C VAL A 381 19.75 3.17 -14.11
N VAL A 382 19.65 4.50 -14.28
CA VAL A 382 20.81 5.40 -14.18
C VAL A 382 21.38 5.39 -12.77
N CYS A 383 20.55 5.51 -11.73
CA CYS A 383 20.99 5.49 -10.34
C CYS A 383 21.72 4.19 -10.00
N LEU A 384 21.12 3.04 -10.33
CA LEU A 384 21.72 1.72 -10.06
C LEU A 384 23.03 1.50 -10.85
N SER A 385 23.12 2.00 -12.08
CA SER A 385 24.36 1.93 -12.86
C SER A 385 25.50 2.68 -12.18
N ILE A 386 25.22 3.87 -11.64
CA ILE A 386 26.21 4.68 -10.93
C ILE A 386 26.55 4.07 -9.57
N ILE A 387 25.54 3.56 -8.83
CA ILE A 387 25.74 2.84 -7.56
C ILE A 387 26.66 1.63 -7.80
N THR A 388 26.39 0.83 -8.83
CA THR A 388 27.20 -0.35 -9.19
C THR A 388 28.65 0.05 -9.51
N ALA A 389 28.83 1.09 -10.33
CA ALA A 389 30.15 1.58 -10.70
C ALA A 389 30.93 2.15 -9.50
N ALA A 390 30.24 2.91 -8.64
CA ALA A 390 30.84 3.50 -7.43
C ALA A 390 31.23 2.42 -6.41
N ALA A 391 30.38 1.39 -6.22
CA ALA A 391 30.66 0.27 -5.33
C ALA A 391 31.86 -0.57 -5.84
N GLY A 392 31.91 -0.88 -7.12
CA GLY A 392 33.05 -1.57 -7.73
C GLY A 392 34.35 -0.75 -7.67
N ALA A 393 34.29 0.57 -7.92
CA ALA A 393 35.45 1.45 -7.78
C ALA A 393 35.92 1.54 -6.33
N TYR A 394 35.01 1.56 -5.35
CA TYR A 394 35.34 1.57 -3.93
C TYR A 394 36.07 0.30 -3.51
N GLU A 395 35.65 -0.87 -3.97
CA GLU A 395 36.30 -2.15 -3.65
C GLU A 395 37.78 -2.18 -4.08
N HIS A 396 38.13 -1.50 -5.19
CA HIS A 396 39.50 -1.44 -5.68
C HIS A 396 40.33 -0.28 -5.12
N THR A 397 39.69 0.86 -4.77
CA THR A 397 40.40 2.10 -4.42
C THR A 397 40.31 2.49 -2.96
N HIS A 398 39.30 1.97 -2.23
CA HIS A 398 38.93 2.41 -0.88
C HIS A 398 38.82 3.93 -0.71
N SER A 399 38.44 4.63 -1.80
CA SER A 399 38.39 6.08 -1.85
C SER A 399 37.14 6.61 -1.13
N GLN A 400 37.32 7.56 -0.22
CA GLN A 400 36.21 8.28 0.44
C GLN A 400 35.27 8.99 -0.55
N VAL A 401 35.79 9.42 -1.71
CA VAL A 401 34.98 10.03 -2.77
C VAL A 401 33.98 9.02 -3.34
N MET A 402 34.40 7.77 -3.56
CA MET A 402 33.54 6.71 -4.08
C MET A 402 32.48 6.31 -3.04
N SER A 403 32.85 6.22 -1.75
CA SER A 403 31.92 6.01 -0.65
C SER A 403 30.84 7.11 -0.60
N GLY A 404 31.25 8.38 -0.64
CA GLY A 404 30.31 9.51 -0.66
C GLY A 404 29.40 9.52 -1.89
N THR A 405 29.95 9.18 -3.07
CA THR A 405 29.17 9.07 -4.31
C THR A 405 28.10 7.98 -4.19
N LEU A 406 28.44 6.81 -3.66
CA LEU A 406 27.50 5.71 -3.46
C LEU A 406 26.34 6.14 -2.55
N VAL A 407 26.64 6.75 -1.39
CA VAL A 407 25.61 7.23 -0.46
C VAL A 407 24.68 8.25 -1.14
N ILE A 408 25.20 9.24 -1.83
CA ILE A 408 24.39 10.25 -2.52
C ILE A 408 23.45 9.60 -3.54
N TRP A 409 23.94 8.65 -4.35
CA TRP A 409 23.13 8.01 -5.37
C TRP A 409 22.09 7.03 -4.81
N ILE A 410 22.32 6.44 -3.64
CA ILE A 410 21.29 5.70 -2.90
C ILE A 410 20.12 6.62 -2.53
N TYR A 411 20.39 7.86 -2.07
CA TYR A 411 19.33 8.83 -1.77
C TYR A 411 18.59 9.29 -3.02
N ILE A 412 19.31 9.55 -4.12
CA ILE A 412 18.69 9.91 -5.41
C ILE A 412 17.81 8.75 -5.89
N PHE A 413 18.27 7.51 -5.77
CA PHE A 413 17.48 6.31 -6.06
C PHE A 413 16.18 6.30 -5.24
N GLY A 414 16.27 6.50 -3.92
CA GLY A 414 15.09 6.56 -3.04
C GLY A 414 14.10 7.66 -3.42
N ILE A 415 14.58 8.85 -3.80
CA ILE A 415 13.75 9.95 -4.29
C ILE A 415 13.01 9.53 -5.58
N VAL A 416 13.74 8.99 -6.56
CA VAL A 416 13.18 8.61 -7.87
C VAL A 416 12.16 7.47 -7.70
N PHE A 417 12.46 6.48 -6.85
CA PHE A 417 11.52 5.41 -6.53
C PHE A 417 10.27 5.93 -5.83
N ALA A 418 10.42 6.79 -4.83
CA ALA A 418 9.31 7.37 -4.10
C ALA A 418 8.39 8.22 -4.99
N LEU A 419 8.97 9.01 -5.89
CA LEU A 419 8.24 9.79 -6.89
C LEU A 419 7.42 8.92 -7.85
N GLY A 420 7.99 7.81 -8.32
CA GLY A 420 7.38 6.97 -9.34
C GLY A 420 6.44 5.90 -8.80
N TYR A 421 6.90 5.12 -7.84
CA TYR A 421 6.26 3.87 -7.44
C TYR A 421 5.40 3.98 -6.18
N THR A 422 5.85 4.71 -5.15
CA THR A 422 5.20 4.64 -3.83
C THR A 422 3.72 5.02 -3.84
N SER A 423 3.35 6.09 -4.55
CA SER A 423 1.96 6.51 -4.67
C SER A 423 1.16 5.64 -5.66
N MET A 424 1.82 5.09 -6.67
CA MET A 424 1.16 4.35 -7.75
C MET A 424 0.92 2.88 -7.44
N GLN A 425 1.68 2.27 -6.53
CA GLN A 425 1.48 0.87 -6.15
C GLN A 425 0.03 0.52 -5.77
N PRO A 426 -0.69 1.29 -4.92
CA PRO A 426 -2.10 1.03 -4.66
C PRO A 426 -3.05 1.62 -5.69
N ILE A 427 -2.72 2.77 -6.32
CA ILE A 427 -3.65 3.53 -7.16
C ILE A 427 -3.76 2.93 -8.56
N TYR A 428 -2.65 2.68 -9.22
CA TYR A 428 -2.64 2.23 -10.61
C TYR A 428 -3.31 0.86 -10.80
N PRO A 429 -3.07 -0.17 -9.96
CA PRO A 429 -3.84 -1.40 -10.02
C PRO A 429 -5.35 -1.20 -9.86
N ALA A 430 -5.76 -0.29 -8.97
CA ALA A 430 -7.18 0.00 -8.75
C ALA A 430 -7.83 0.75 -9.94
N GLU A 431 -7.09 1.65 -10.61
CA GLU A 431 -7.56 2.36 -11.81
C GLU A 431 -7.70 1.44 -13.04
N VAL A 432 -6.82 0.46 -13.15
CA VAL A 432 -6.81 -0.50 -14.28
C VAL A 432 -7.94 -1.53 -14.17
N MET A 433 -8.43 -1.85 -12.95
CA MET A 433 -9.45 -2.87 -12.74
C MET A 433 -10.87 -2.32 -12.91
N THR A 434 -11.74 -3.11 -13.57
CA THR A 434 -13.19 -2.88 -13.59
C THR A 434 -13.79 -3.12 -12.20
N ASN A 435 -14.97 -2.57 -11.92
CA ASN A 435 -15.60 -2.68 -10.60
C ASN A 435 -15.82 -4.13 -10.17
N ASP A 436 -16.23 -5.01 -11.09
CA ASP A 436 -16.48 -6.44 -10.84
C ASP A 436 -15.19 -7.25 -10.58
N MET A 437 -14.04 -6.80 -11.10
CA MET A 437 -12.75 -7.46 -10.93
C MET A 437 -11.91 -6.86 -9.80
N ARG A 438 -12.21 -5.64 -9.36
CA ARG A 438 -11.32 -4.83 -8.51
C ARG A 438 -10.95 -5.52 -7.21
N ALA A 439 -11.90 -6.08 -6.49
CA ALA A 439 -11.64 -6.69 -5.20
C ALA A 439 -10.73 -7.93 -5.33
N LYS A 440 -11.02 -8.84 -6.27
CA LYS A 440 -10.18 -10.03 -6.57
C LYS A 440 -8.83 -9.62 -7.14
N GLY A 441 -8.80 -8.62 -8.02
CA GLY A 441 -7.58 -8.06 -8.58
C GLY A 441 -6.66 -7.48 -7.51
N MET A 442 -7.19 -6.71 -6.57
CA MET A 442 -6.40 -6.14 -5.47
C MET A 442 -5.87 -7.20 -4.50
N ALA A 443 -6.61 -8.29 -4.29
CA ALA A 443 -6.12 -9.45 -3.53
C ALA A 443 -4.95 -10.13 -4.26
N LEU A 444 -5.09 -10.37 -5.56
CA LEU A 444 -4.03 -10.92 -6.40
C LEU A 444 -2.81 -10.00 -6.43
N SER A 445 -3.01 -8.68 -6.51
CA SER A 445 -1.94 -7.67 -6.42
C SER A 445 -1.17 -7.80 -5.11
N SER A 446 -1.89 -7.92 -3.98
CA SER A 446 -1.27 -8.06 -2.66
C SER A 446 -0.49 -9.36 -2.51
N PHE A 447 -1.04 -10.47 -3.04
CA PHE A 447 -0.35 -11.76 -3.07
C PHE A 447 0.92 -11.71 -3.93
N THR A 448 0.83 -11.11 -5.12
CA THR A 448 1.98 -10.95 -6.04
C THR A 448 3.06 -10.07 -5.42
N ALA A 449 2.69 -8.95 -4.82
CA ALA A 449 3.63 -8.06 -4.14
C ALA A 449 4.32 -8.76 -2.95
N GLY A 450 3.56 -9.51 -2.15
CA GLY A 450 4.11 -10.33 -1.06
C GLY A 450 5.10 -11.38 -1.56
N THR A 451 4.78 -12.07 -2.66
CA THR A 451 5.68 -13.06 -3.28
C THR A 451 6.96 -12.41 -3.80
N ALA A 452 6.85 -11.30 -4.53
CA ALA A 452 8.02 -10.57 -5.05
C ALA A 452 8.89 -10.03 -3.91
N GLY A 453 8.27 -9.46 -2.88
CA GLY A 453 8.97 -8.99 -1.68
C GLY A 453 9.67 -10.12 -0.93
N PHE A 454 9.01 -11.28 -0.78
CA PHE A 454 9.61 -12.48 -0.16
C PHE A 454 10.85 -12.93 -0.92
N VAL A 455 10.74 -13.13 -2.24
CA VAL A 455 11.90 -13.56 -3.07
C VAL A 455 13.04 -12.55 -2.97
N ASN A 456 12.74 -11.27 -3.09
CA ASN A 456 13.76 -10.22 -3.05
C ASN A 456 14.47 -10.18 -1.70
N THR A 457 13.75 -10.14 -0.59
CA THR A 457 14.35 -10.01 0.75
C THR A 457 15.02 -11.27 1.25
N ALA A 458 14.56 -12.47 0.84
CA ALA A 458 15.18 -13.73 1.19
C ALA A 458 16.52 -13.95 0.46
N VAL A 459 16.58 -13.55 -0.80
CA VAL A 459 17.78 -13.76 -1.65
C VAL A 459 18.84 -12.67 -1.41
N ALA A 460 18.43 -11.45 -1.07
CA ALA A 460 19.32 -10.29 -0.99
C ALA A 460 20.58 -10.51 -0.11
N PRO A 461 20.51 -10.98 1.16
CA PRO A 461 21.73 -11.13 1.97
C PRO A 461 22.68 -12.17 1.42
N ILE A 462 22.15 -13.27 0.87
CA ILE A 462 22.97 -14.33 0.26
C ILE A 462 23.64 -13.80 -1.01
N ALA A 463 22.89 -13.10 -1.85
CA ALA A 463 23.41 -12.54 -3.10
C ALA A 463 24.45 -11.44 -2.86
N MET A 464 24.21 -10.56 -1.87
CA MET A 464 25.17 -9.52 -1.48
C MET A 464 26.47 -10.14 -0.94
N ALA A 465 26.39 -11.18 -0.10
CA ALA A 465 27.57 -11.87 0.43
C ALA A 465 28.35 -12.64 -0.65
N THR A 466 27.67 -13.20 -1.67
CA THR A 466 28.29 -14.05 -2.69
C THR A 466 28.81 -13.24 -3.88
N TYR A 467 28.03 -12.27 -4.34
CA TYR A 467 28.31 -11.53 -5.59
C TYR A 467 28.75 -10.07 -5.35
N GLY A 468 28.69 -9.57 -4.11
CA GLY A 468 29.05 -8.19 -3.78
C GLY A 468 28.30 -7.17 -4.65
N TYR A 469 29.04 -6.20 -5.21
CA TYR A 469 28.46 -5.13 -6.03
C TYR A 469 27.82 -5.61 -7.36
N TRP A 470 28.15 -6.78 -7.85
CA TRP A 470 27.52 -7.37 -9.04
C TRP A 470 26.03 -7.64 -8.84
N PHE A 471 25.58 -7.77 -7.60
CA PHE A 471 24.17 -7.90 -7.31
C PHE A 471 23.39 -6.63 -7.68
N TYR A 472 23.99 -5.45 -7.60
CA TYR A 472 23.36 -4.21 -8.08
C TYR A 472 23.26 -4.18 -9.61
N ALA A 473 24.25 -4.73 -10.31
CA ALA A 473 24.21 -4.85 -11.77
C ALA A 473 23.05 -5.72 -12.27
N PHE A 474 22.67 -6.76 -11.52
CA PHE A 474 21.47 -7.53 -11.81
C PHE A 474 20.23 -6.64 -11.87
N PHE A 475 20.05 -5.72 -10.90
CA PHE A 475 18.92 -4.81 -10.90
C PHE A 475 18.96 -3.77 -12.01
N VAL A 476 20.14 -3.37 -12.47
CA VAL A 476 20.24 -2.52 -13.67
C VAL A 476 19.59 -3.20 -14.88
N LEU A 477 19.93 -4.47 -15.12
CA LEU A 477 19.36 -5.24 -16.24
C LEU A 477 17.87 -5.49 -16.06
N TRP A 478 17.46 -5.77 -14.82
CA TRP A 478 16.05 -5.97 -14.47
C TRP A 478 15.21 -4.72 -14.71
N ASP A 479 15.67 -3.55 -14.24
CA ASP A 479 14.95 -2.29 -14.41
C ASP A 479 14.89 -1.83 -15.88
N VAL A 480 15.88 -2.20 -16.71
CA VAL A 480 15.81 -2.02 -18.17
C VAL A 480 14.65 -2.85 -18.74
N LEU A 481 14.49 -4.10 -18.29
CA LEU A 481 13.37 -4.94 -18.69
C LEU A 481 12.02 -4.33 -18.22
N GLU A 482 11.96 -3.85 -16.97
CA GLU A 482 10.79 -3.17 -16.44
C GLU A 482 10.42 -1.93 -17.28
N ALA A 483 11.40 -1.08 -17.60
CA ALA A 483 11.20 0.08 -18.45
C ALA A 483 10.66 -0.31 -19.84
N ALA A 484 11.20 -1.38 -20.44
CA ALA A 484 10.73 -1.89 -21.71
C ALA A 484 9.27 -2.40 -21.64
N VAL A 485 8.92 -3.12 -20.56
CA VAL A 485 7.55 -3.59 -20.33
C VAL A 485 6.59 -2.43 -20.09
N ILE A 486 6.97 -1.44 -19.27
CA ILE A 486 6.16 -0.25 -19.01
C ILE A 486 5.94 0.52 -20.32
N TYR A 487 6.98 0.73 -21.12
CA TYR A 487 6.87 1.42 -22.40
C TYR A 487 5.95 0.69 -23.38
N LYS A 488 6.01 -0.63 -23.44
CA LYS A 488 5.28 -1.41 -24.44
C LYS A 488 3.83 -1.72 -24.04
N TYR A 489 3.57 -1.98 -22.75
CA TYR A 489 2.30 -2.55 -22.32
C TYR A 489 1.49 -1.66 -21.37
N PHE A 490 2.09 -0.75 -20.63
CA PHE A 490 1.33 0.04 -19.65
C PHE A 490 0.40 1.03 -20.36
N VAL A 491 -0.79 1.19 -19.77
CA VAL A 491 -1.88 2.03 -20.29
C VAL A 491 -1.89 3.35 -19.53
N GLU A 492 -2.08 4.48 -20.24
CA GLU A 492 -2.27 5.77 -19.59
C GLU A 492 -3.71 5.92 -19.10
N THR A 493 -3.87 6.08 -17.78
CA THR A 493 -5.19 6.17 -17.15
C THR A 493 -5.63 7.60 -16.84
N LYS A 494 -4.71 8.58 -16.94
CA LYS A 494 -4.97 9.98 -16.63
C LYS A 494 -6.18 10.55 -17.36
N GLY A 495 -7.15 11.08 -16.59
CA GLY A 495 -8.30 11.82 -17.12
C GLY A 495 -9.27 10.98 -17.94
N ARG A 496 -9.28 9.66 -17.75
CA ARG A 496 -10.22 8.73 -18.39
C ARG A 496 -11.21 8.17 -17.37
N THR A 497 -12.46 8.00 -17.78
CA THR A 497 -13.45 7.28 -17.00
C THR A 497 -13.24 5.77 -17.08
N LEU A 498 -13.89 4.99 -16.21
CA LEU A 498 -13.78 3.53 -16.24
C LEU A 498 -14.31 2.95 -17.56
N GLU A 499 -15.40 3.52 -18.08
CA GLU A 499 -16.02 3.11 -19.35
C GLU A 499 -15.08 3.38 -20.54
N GLU A 500 -14.41 4.53 -20.56
CA GLU A 500 -13.41 4.84 -21.58
C GLU A 500 -12.19 3.91 -21.49
N LEU A 501 -11.81 3.49 -20.28
CA LEU A 501 -10.75 2.51 -20.09
C LEU A 501 -11.18 1.12 -20.57
N ASP A 502 -12.46 0.76 -20.44
CA ASP A 502 -12.98 -0.50 -20.97
C ASP A 502 -12.83 -0.55 -22.50
N GLU A 503 -13.21 0.51 -23.20
CA GLU A 503 -13.01 0.62 -24.65
C GLU A 503 -11.52 0.52 -25.04
N VAL A 504 -10.63 1.17 -24.26
CA VAL A 504 -9.18 1.11 -24.48
C VAL A 504 -8.64 -0.31 -24.34
N PHE A 505 -9.06 -1.04 -23.29
CA PHE A 505 -8.59 -2.41 -23.04
C PHE A 505 -9.15 -3.45 -24.01
N GLU A 506 -10.27 -3.17 -24.67
CA GLU A 506 -10.83 -4.00 -25.72
C GLU A 506 -10.20 -3.73 -27.09
N SER A 507 -9.45 -2.64 -27.23
CA SER A 507 -8.74 -2.29 -28.46
C SER A 507 -7.63 -3.30 -28.79
N PRO A 508 -7.24 -3.44 -30.09
CA PRO A 508 -6.15 -4.34 -30.50
C PRO A 508 -4.80 -4.02 -29.83
N ASN A 509 -4.54 -2.75 -29.50
CA ASN A 509 -3.32 -2.31 -28.82
C ASN A 509 -3.64 -1.25 -27.75
N PRO A 510 -3.97 -1.71 -26.50
CA PRO A 510 -4.40 -0.81 -25.43
C PRO A 510 -3.39 0.27 -25.06
N ALA A 511 -2.08 -0.07 -25.08
CA ALA A 511 -1.02 0.87 -24.74
C ALA A 511 -0.95 2.06 -25.70
N VAL A 512 -1.14 1.83 -27.00
CA VAL A 512 -1.16 2.88 -28.03
C VAL A 512 -2.49 3.64 -27.99
N ALA A 513 -3.61 2.94 -27.91
CA ALA A 513 -4.95 3.53 -27.83
C ALA A 513 -5.08 4.50 -26.65
N SER A 514 -4.42 4.21 -25.52
CA SER A 514 -4.46 5.06 -24.33
C SER A 514 -3.78 6.43 -24.52
N VAL A 515 -2.81 6.55 -25.42
CA VAL A 515 -2.03 7.78 -25.65
C VAL A 515 -2.58 8.60 -26.82
N THR A 516 -3.37 7.97 -27.71
CA THR A 516 -3.95 8.66 -28.87
C THR A 516 -4.94 9.73 -28.39
N LYS A 517 -4.78 10.97 -28.90
CA LYS A 517 -5.67 12.10 -28.56
C LYS A 517 -7.12 11.73 -28.82
N ARG A 518 -8.00 12.05 -27.88
CA ARG A 518 -9.46 12.02 -28.03
C ARG A 518 -9.83 12.64 -29.38
N LYS A 519 -10.45 11.88 -30.27
CA LYS A 519 -11.36 12.48 -31.23
C LYS A 519 -12.54 12.99 -30.41
N THR A 520 -12.61 14.31 -30.20
CA THR A 520 -13.81 14.96 -29.70
C THR A 520 -14.97 14.46 -30.58
N ARG A 521 -15.82 13.59 -30.04
CA ARG A 521 -17.16 13.37 -30.62
C ARG A 521 -17.80 14.74 -30.54
N GLY A 522 -18.02 15.28 -31.72
CA GLY A 522 -18.48 16.65 -31.95
C GLY A 522 -19.70 16.99 -31.10
N ALA A 523 -19.74 18.29 -30.81
CA ALA A 523 -20.83 19.03 -30.22
C ALA A 523 -22.19 18.69 -30.83
#